data_a606bdc130e451bc5cb6ff497ca2cf10
#
_entry.id   a606bdc130e451bc5cb6ff497ca2cf10
#
_cell.length_a   1.000
_cell.length_b   1.000
_cell.length_c   1.000
_cell.angle_alpha   90.00
_cell.angle_beta   90.00
_cell.angle_gamma   90.00
#
_symmetry.space_group_name_H-M   'P 1'
#
loop_
_entity.id
_entity.type
_entity.pdbx_description
1 polymer ?
#
loop_
_entity_poly.entity_id
_entity_poly.type
_entity_poly.pdbx_seq_one_letter_code
_entity_poly.pdbx_strand_id
1 'polypeptide(L)'
;MRRYFGVDASGVGWAHAVNSRAELAAALNDPTVHMLEADILMCSKDLGPSFRQRFVLQPIMCHPPAKDSDLTFDEFARTVIASLRDGRKVGLKLDFKQAECVAPCLDTLRARGFCQESQSSYSVNAGEFEDVPLWLNADVIRGPGGREPIDGPSFVSACVSTCPHATLSLGWTHTGTPLLGYTHAMALEMKKLVTPLRCDVTLAASAAHLFASANPARAVLIDDVVNGGGVGDARVGGSRDAPGRSFTLWGPAPGPVTRWIEKELPPEATYVDVKACNWKEEAVVRLYVYTRPAWATLHDARLWLFSRRR
;
A
#
# COMPACT_ATOMS: atom_id res chain seq x y z
N MET A 1 6.71 -11.18 7.11
CA MET A 1 7.65 -10.15 7.64
C MET A 1 8.51 -10.73 8.75
N ARG A 2 7.94 -11.22 9.85
CA ARG A 2 8.71 -11.82 10.98
C ARG A 2 9.63 -12.95 10.56
N ARG A 3 9.14 -13.87 9.69
CA ARG A 3 9.94 -14.98 9.15
C ARG A 3 11.14 -14.51 8.33
N TYR A 4 11.00 -13.44 7.55
CA TYR A 4 12.02 -12.97 6.65
C TYR A 4 13.01 -11.99 7.31
N PHE A 5 12.51 -11.01 8.07
CA PHE A 5 13.32 -9.97 8.71
C PHE A 5 13.62 -10.23 10.19
N GLY A 6 12.86 -11.07 10.87
CA GLY A 6 12.99 -11.31 12.31
C GLY A 6 12.34 -10.24 13.19
N VAL A 7 11.58 -9.30 12.60
CA VAL A 7 10.89 -8.21 13.32
C VAL A 7 9.38 -8.31 13.16
N ASP A 8 8.64 -7.81 14.15
CA ASP A 8 7.18 -7.66 14.08
C ASP A 8 6.77 -6.54 13.13
N ALA A 9 5.49 -6.48 12.78
CA ALA A 9 4.95 -5.49 11.83
C ALA A 9 5.32 -4.06 12.21
N SER A 10 5.18 -3.68 13.48
CA SER A 10 5.51 -2.35 13.99
C SER A 10 7.02 -2.05 13.99
N GLY A 11 7.88 -3.07 13.91
CA GLY A 11 9.34 -2.92 13.85
C GLY A 11 9.92 -2.86 12.44
N VAL A 12 9.08 -2.92 11.41
CA VAL A 12 9.52 -2.84 10.00
C VAL A 12 9.97 -1.41 9.67
N GLY A 13 11.25 -1.26 9.30
CA GLY A 13 11.79 0.00 8.80
C GLY A 13 11.46 0.22 7.33
N TRP A 14 11.03 1.42 6.97
CA TRP A 14 10.60 1.79 5.63
C TRP A 14 11.53 2.82 4.99
N ALA A 15 11.88 2.62 3.71
CA ALA A 15 12.29 3.70 2.83
C ALA A 15 11.09 4.06 1.94
N HIS A 16 10.57 5.26 2.10
CA HIS A 16 9.37 5.74 1.42
C HIS A 16 9.72 6.59 0.21
N ALA A 17 8.96 6.43 -0.88
CA ALA A 17 9.12 7.14 -2.15
C ALA A 17 10.53 6.95 -2.76
N VAL A 18 10.97 5.70 -2.87
CA VAL A 18 12.27 5.35 -3.49
C VAL A 18 12.13 5.46 -5.01
N ASN A 19 12.09 6.69 -5.52
CA ASN A 19 11.70 7.00 -6.89
C ASN A 19 12.87 7.49 -7.77
N SER A 20 14.11 7.50 -7.25
CA SER A 20 15.32 7.87 -7.98
C SER A 20 16.46 6.88 -7.72
N ARG A 21 17.48 6.89 -8.60
CA ARG A 21 18.71 6.10 -8.38
C ARG A 21 19.41 6.44 -7.07
N ALA A 22 19.43 7.71 -6.70
CA ALA A 22 20.06 8.16 -5.47
C ALA A 22 19.32 7.65 -4.23
N GLU A 23 17.98 7.72 -4.20
CA GLU A 23 17.16 7.20 -3.12
C GLU A 23 17.27 5.68 -3.01
N LEU A 24 17.26 4.96 -4.15
CA LEU A 24 17.44 3.51 -4.16
C LEU A 24 18.80 3.10 -3.59
N ALA A 25 19.88 3.76 -4.01
CA ALA A 25 21.21 3.48 -3.49
C ALA A 25 21.31 3.77 -1.99
N ALA A 26 20.76 4.89 -1.51
CA ALA A 26 20.72 5.23 -0.11
C ALA A 26 19.95 4.20 0.72
N ALA A 27 18.76 3.80 0.27
CA ALA A 27 17.91 2.83 0.96
C ALA A 27 18.54 1.42 1.02
N LEU A 28 19.19 0.98 -0.03
CA LEU A 28 19.87 -0.33 -0.05
C LEU A 28 21.11 -0.35 0.86
N ASN A 29 21.77 0.78 1.07
CA ASN A 29 22.92 0.91 1.96
C ASN A 29 22.54 1.10 3.44
N ASP A 30 21.27 1.41 3.74
CA ASP A 30 20.81 1.57 5.13
C ASP A 30 20.33 0.21 5.69
N PRO A 31 21.06 -0.36 6.68
CA PRO A 31 20.69 -1.66 7.25
C PRO A 31 19.38 -1.64 8.06
N THR A 32 18.88 -0.46 8.42
CA THR A 32 17.61 -0.31 9.17
C THR A 32 16.39 -0.37 8.28
N VAL A 33 16.58 -0.20 6.96
CA VAL A 33 15.50 -0.30 5.97
C VAL A 33 15.18 -1.76 5.69
N HIS A 34 13.95 -2.17 5.94
CA HIS A 34 13.41 -3.49 5.64
C HIS A 34 12.58 -3.50 4.36
N MET A 35 11.79 -2.46 4.11
CA MET A 35 10.91 -2.37 2.96
C MET A 35 11.21 -1.12 2.12
N LEU A 36 11.33 -1.31 0.81
CA LEU A 36 11.38 -0.24 -0.18
C LEU A 36 9.97 0.03 -0.68
N GLU A 37 9.45 1.21 -0.40
CA GLU A 37 8.20 1.67 -1.00
C GLU A 37 8.53 2.62 -2.14
N ALA A 38 7.93 2.36 -3.31
CA ALA A 38 8.20 3.12 -4.51
C ALA A 38 6.96 3.25 -5.41
N ASP A 39 6.77 4.44 -5.96
CA ASP A 39 5.62 4.78 -6.81
C ASP A 39 5.91 4.48 -8.28
N ILE A 40 4.90 4.02 -9.02
CA ILE A 40 5.06 3.64 -10.42
C ILE A 40 4.09 4.39 -11.31
N LEU A 41 4.64 5.06 -12.32
CA LEU A 41 3.91 5.74 -13.39
C LEU A 41 4.31 5.19 -14.76
N MET A 42 3.41 5.31 -15.73
CA MET A 42 3.73 5.08 -17.14
C MET A 42 4.31 6.37 -17.74
N CYS A 43 5.47 6.28 -18.36
CA CYS A 43 6.10 7.38 -19.07
C CYS A 43 6.36 7.03 -20.53
N SER A 44 6.25 8.04 -21.40
CA SER A 44 6.65 7.93 -22.79
C SER A 44 8.08 8.43 -22.95
N LYS A 45 9.00 7.51 -23.23
CA LYS A 45 10.41 7.83 -23.49
C LYS A 45 10.65 8.05 -24.99
N ASP A 46 11.23 9.18 -25.36
CA ASP A 46 11.74 9.42 -26.71
C ASP A 46 13.06 8.68 -26.89
N LEU A 47 13.09 7.72 -27.81
CA LEU A 47 14.29 6.96 -28.16
C LEU A 47 15.17 7.66 -29.19
N GLY A 48 14.76 8.85 -29.64
CA GLY A 48 15.48 9.63 -30.67
C GLY A 48 15.21 9.20 -32.11
N PRO A 49 15.72 9.97 -33.08
CA PRO A 49 15.37 9.85 -34.51
C PRO A 49 15.87 8.55 -35.17
N SER A 50 16.81 7.84 -34.55
CA SER A 50 17.40 6.60 -35.10
C SER A 50 16.51 5.38 -34.94
N PHE A 51 15.41 5.46 -34.17
CA PHE A 51 14.52 4.34 -33.93
C PHE A 51 13.26 4.43 -34.80
N ARG A 52 12.80 3.28 -35.32
CA ARG A 52 11.54 3.19 -36.08
C ARG A 52 10.33 3.61 -35.27
N GLN A 53 10.32 3.28 -33.97
CA GLN A 53 9.34 3.76 -32.99
C GLN A 53 10.02 4.76 -32.07
N ARG A 54 9.69 6.03 -32.24
CA ARG A 54 10.33 7.12 -31.53
C ARG A 54 10.00 7.15 -30.05
N PHE A 55 8.81 6.73 -29.68
CA PHE A 55 8.33 6.74 -28.30
C PHE A 55 8.03 5.33 -27.83
N VAL A 56 8.53 4.97 -26.67
CA VAL A 56 8.21 3.74 -25.96
C VAL A 56 7.59 4.06 -24.63
N LEU A 57 6.44 3.47 -24.36
CA LEU A 57 5.82 3.52 -23.05
C LEU A 57 6.54 2.53 -22.12
N GLN A 58 7.01 3.02 -20.99
CA GLN A 58 7.67 2.19 -19.99
C GLN A 58 7.31 2.63 -18.57
N PRO A 59 7.21 1.70 -17.60
CA PRO A 59 7.07 2.06 -16.21
C PRO A 59 8.34 2.73 -15.67
N ILE A 60 8.17 3.83 -14.95
CA ILE A 60 9.22 4.56 -14.24
C ILE A 60 8.87 4.69 -12.76
N MET A 61 9.89 4.86 -11.92
CA MET A 61 9.70 5.09 -10.49
C MET A 61 9.43 6.58 -10.27
N CYS A 62 8.14 6.94 -10.08
CA CYS A 62 7.73 8.35 -10.04
C CYS A 62 6.39 8.54 -9.34
N HIS A 63 6.27 9.61 -8.56
CA HIS A 63 5.00 10.01 -7.91
C HIS A 63 4.43 11.28 -8.56
N PRO A 64 3.10 11.34 -8.87
CA PRO A 64 2.46 12.58 -9.33
C PRO A 64 2.65 13.72 -8.32
N PRO A 65 2.84 14.98 -8.74
CA PRO A 65 2.66 15.50 -10.11
C PRO A 65 3.89 15.36 -11.02
N ALA A 66 5.01 14.82 -10.52
CA ALA A 66 6.16 14.55 -11.37
C ALA A 66 5.79 13.54 -12.47
N LYS A 67 6.43 13.67 -13.64
CA LYS A 67 6.16 12.87 -14.84
C LYS A 67 7.41 12.23 -15.41
N ASP A 68 8.54 12.40 -14.74
CA ASP A 68 9.83 11.94 -15.17
C ASP A 68 10.65 11.44 -13.97
N SER A 69 11.56 10.52 -14.23
CA SER A 69 12.50 9.96 -13.26
C SER A 69 13.76 9.48 -13.97
N ASP A 70 14.87 9.49 -13.25
CA ASP A 70 16.13 8.89 -13.69
C ASP A 70 16.14 7.36 -13.53
N LEU A 71 15.08 6.77 -12.95
CA LEU A 71 14.99 5.36 -12.59
C LEU A 71 13.76 4.70 -13.26
N THR A 72 14.00 3.74 -14.14
CA THR A 72 12.95 2.90 -14.70
C THR A 72 12.61 1.75 -13.75
N PHE A 73 11.42 1.17 -13.86
CA PHE A 73 11.04 0.00 -13.07
C PHE A 73 11.97 -1.21 -13.32
N ASP A 74 12.39 -1.44 -14.57
CA ASP A 74 13.33 -2.53 -14.90
C ASP A 74 14.71 -2.32 -14.26
N GLU A 75 15.23 -1.09 -14.25
CA GLU A 75 16.47 -0.76 -13.54
C GLU A 75 16.33 -0.92 -12.03
N PHE A 76 15.22 -0.45 -11.44
CA PHE A 76 14.89 -0.65 -10.03
C PHE A 76 14.93 -2.14 -9.68
N ALA A 77 14.19 -2.98 -10.41
CA ALA A 77 14.13 -4.42 -10.17
C ALA A 77 15.51 -5.08 -10.29
N ARG A 78 16.29 -4.74 -11.32
CA ARG A 78 17.68 -5.27 -11.49
C ARG A 78 18.60 -4.87 -10.35
N THR A 79 18.54 -3.62 -9.89
CA THR A 79 19.38 -3.13 -8.79
C THR A 79 19.03 -3.82 -7.48
N VAL A 80 17.73 -3.99 -7.19
CA VAL A 80 17.28 -4.75 -6.02
C VAL A 80 17.74 -6.20 -6.08
N ILE A 81 17.60 -6.88 -7.22
CA ILE A 81 18.05 -8.26 -7.40
C ILE A 81 19.55 -8.40 -7.14
N ALA A 82 20.37 -7.50 -7.68
CA ALA A 82 21.80 -7.51 -7.42
C ALA A 82 22.08 -7.44 -5.91
N SER A 83 21.42 -6.52 -5.20
CA SER A 83 21.57 -6.37 -3.77
C SER A 83 21.08 -7.59 -2.97
N LEU A 84 19.97 -8.23 -3.38
CA LEU A 84 19.48 -9.46 -2.77
C LEU A 84 20.49 -10.61 -2.92
N ARG A 85 21.09 -10.75 -4.11
CA ARG A 85 22.15 -11.76 -4.39
C ARG A 85 23.42 -11.51 -3.60
N ASP A 86 23.72 -10.25 -3.28
CA ASP A 86 24.81 -9.85 -2.40
C ASP A 86 24.47 -10.05 -0.90
N GLY A 87 23.32 -10.67 -0.59
CA GLY A 87 22.90 -11.03 0.77
C GLY A 87 22.08 -9.98 1.51
N ARG A 88 21.74 -8.85 0.87
CA ARG A 88 20.86 -7.82 1.47
C ARG A 88 19.45 -8.39 1.62
N LYS A 89 18.87 -8.29 2.81
CA LYS A 89 17.47 -8.60 3.06
C LYS A 89 16.63 -7.34 2.94
N VAL A 90 15.82 -7.26 1.90
CA VAL A 90 14.90 -6.15 1.64
C VAL A 90 13.64 -6.68 0.94
N GLY A 91 12.49 -6.11 1.26
CA GLY A 91 11.23 -6.39 0.58
C GLY A 91 10.77 -5.18 -0.24
N LEU A 92 9.76 -5.37 -1.05
CA LEU A 92 9.24 -4.38 -1.99
C LEU A 92 7.76 -4.06 -1.70
N LYS A 93 7.41 -2.78 -1.69
CA LYS A 93 6.04 -2.29 -1.81
C LYS A 93 5.96 -1.40 -3.04
N LEU A 94 5.28 -1.88 -4.07
CA LEU A 94 5.16 -1.26 -5.38
C LEU A 94 3.80 -0.58 -5.50
N ASP A 95 3.80 0.76 -5.51
CA ASP A 95 2.59 1.58 -5.51
C ASP A 95 2.22 2.02 -6.93
N PHE A 96 1.25 1.35 -7.51
CA PHE A 96 0.76 1.63 -8.85
C PHE A 96 -0.14 2.85 -8.86
N LYS A 97 0.32 3.92 -9.50
CA LYS A 97 -0.45 5.18 -9.63
C LYS A 97 -1.36 5.21 -10.87
N GLN A 98 -1.16 4.25 -11.79
CA GLN A 98 -1.90 4.11 -13.04
C GLN A 98 -2.11 2.64 -13.38
N ALA A 99 -3.30 2.30 -13.88
CA ALA A 99 -3.64 0.92 -14.23
C ALA A 99 -2.74 0.34 -15.34
N GLU A 100 -2.30 1.20 -16.27
CA GLU A 100 -1.45 0.84 -17.39
C GLU A 100 -0.07 0.32 -16.97
N CYS A 101 0.38 0.66 -15.75
CA CYS A 101 1.65 0.18 -15.21
C CYS A 101 1.57 -1.29 -14.72
N VAL A 102 0.38 -1.78 -14.36
CA VAL A 102 0.23 -3.05 -13.63
C VAL A 102 0.76 -4.21 -14.44
N ALA A 103 0.22 -4.45 -15.63
CA ALA A 103 0.59 -5.60 -16.45
C ALA A 103 2.09 -5.64 -16.79
N PRO A 104 2.73 -4.57 -17.34
CA PRO A 104 4.15 -4.61 -17.68
C PRO A 104 5.07 -4.77 -16.46
N CYS A 105 4.67 -4.27 -15.28
CA CYS A 105 5.44 -4.51 -14.07
C CYS A 105 5.30 -5.95 -13.56
N LEU A 106 4.10 -6.52 -13.58
CA LEU A 106 3.88 -7.93 -13.21
C LEU A 106 4.64 -8.87 -14.14
N ASP A 107 4.68 -8.60 -15.45
CA ASP A 107 5.48 -9.36 -16.40
C ASP A 107 6.98 -9.27 -16.09
N THR A 108 7.46 -8.07 -15.73
CA THR A 108 8.85 -7.89 -15.30
C THR A 108 9.16 -8.65 -14.02
N LEU A 109 8.29 -8.59 -12.99
CA LEU A 109 8.47 -9.32 -11.74
C LEU A 109 8.53 -10.83 -11.97
N ARG A 110 7.65 -11.36 -12.82
CA ARG A 110 7.64 -12.78 -13.18
C ARG A 110 8.93 -13.16 -13.90
N ALA A 111 9.32 -12.42 -14.94
CA ALA A 111 10.55 -12.67 -15.69
C ALA A 111 11.83 -12.56 -14.84
N ARG A 112 11.76 -11.82 -13.72
CA ARG A 112 12.86 -11.61 -12.79
C ARG A 112 12.85 -12.56 -11.58
N GLY A 113 11.91 -13.50 -11.50
CA GLY A 113 11.88 -14.55 -10.47
C GLY A 113 11.23 -14.16 -9.15
N PHE A 114 10.50 -13.04 -9.08
CA PHE A 114 9.71 -12.67 -7.91
C PHE A 114 8.37 -13.42 -7.83
N CYS A 115 7.89 -13.97 -8.92
CA CYS A 115 6.63 -14.69 -8.99
C CYS A 115 6.87 -16.08 -9.59
N GLN A 116 6.11 -17.09 -9.13
CA GLN A 116 6.20 -18.43 -9.72
C GLN A 116 5.73 -18.41 -11.18
N GLU A 117 6.38 -19.19 -12.03
CA GLU A 117 5.84 -19.49 -13.34
C GLU A 117 4.76 -20.57 -13.23
N SER A 118 3.67 -20.38 -13.99
CA SER A 118 2.76 -21.50 -14.28
C SER A 118 3.57 -22.60 -14.99
N GLN A 119 3.35 -23.87 -14.66
CA GLN A 119 4.13 -25.07 -15.00
C GLN A 119 4.57 -25.28 -16.47
N SER A 120 4.49 -24.29 -17.34
CA SER A 120 4.71 -24.43 -18.79
C SER A 120 5.91 -23.70 -19.38
N SER A 121 6.70 -22.96 -18.62
CA SER A 121 7.85 -22.21 -19.14
C SER A 121 9.16 -22.54 -18.43
N TYR A 122 10.18 -22.87 -19.22
CA TYR A 122 11.56 -23.11 -18.77
C TYR A 122 12.28 -21.79 -18.48
N SER A 123 11.89 -21.05 -17.44
CA SER A 123 12.68 -19.91 -16.97
C SER A 123 13.71 -20.36 -15.94
N VAL A 124 14.96 -19.97 -16.16
CA VAL A 124 16.10 -20.34 -15.30
C VAL A 124 16.00 -19.74 -13.90
N ASN A 125 15.15 -18.73 -13.70
CA ASN A 125 15.02 -17.95 -12.45
C ASN A 125 13.63 -18.04 -11.82
N ALA A 126 12.77 -18.98 -12.21
CA ALA A 126 11.41 -19.09 -11.69
C ALA A 126 11.43 -19.26 -10.17
N GLY A 127 10.84 -18.29 -9.45
CA GLY A 127 10.71 -18.34 -7.99
C GLY A 127 11.99 -18.08 -7.18
N GLU A 128 13.09 -17.63 -7.78
CA GLU A 128 14.35 -17.34 -7.06
C GLU A 128 14.14 -16.38 -5.87
N PHE A 129 13.21 -15.43 -6.00
CA PHE A 129 12.90 -14.41 -4.97
C PHE A 129 11.49 -14.53 -4.41
N GLU A 130 10.88 -15.71 -4.45
CA GLU A 130 9.51 -15.94 -3.96
C GLU A 130 9.37 -15.67 -2.45
N ASP A 131 10.40 -15.94 -1.67
CA ASP A 131 10.42 -15.66 -0.23
C ASP A 131 10.62 -14.18 0.11
N VAL A 132 10.99 -13.33 -0.86
CA VAL A 132 11.16 -11.90 -0.67
C VAL A 132 9.78 -11.25 -0.47
N PRO A 133 9.55 -10.49 0.62
CA PRO A 133 8.29 -9.79 0.81
C PRO A 133 7.97 -8.86 -0.37
N LEU A 134 6.95 -9.21 -1.14
CA LEU A 134 6.46 -8.45 -2.28
C LEU A 134 5.05 -7.96 -2.00
N TRP A 135 4.87 -6.64 -1.95
CA TRP A 135 3.58 -5.99 -1.76
C TRP A 135 3.19 -5.22 -3.01
N LEU A 136 2.01 -5.53 -3.55
CA LEU A 136 1.46 -4.87 -4.72
C LEU A 136 0.37 -3.91 -4.25
N ASN A 137 0.67 -2.60 -4.34
CA ASN A 137 -0.16 -1.54 -3.79
C ASN A 137 -0.90 -0.77 -4.86
N ALA A 138 -2.17 -0.49 -4.63
CA ALA A 138 -2.94 0.49 -5.38
C ALA A 138 -4.08 1.08 -4.53
N ASP A 139 -4.44 2.33 -4.83
CA ASP A 139 -5.69 2.92 -4.37
C ASP A 139 -6.84 2.41 -5.24
N VAL A 140 -7.62 1.46 -4.70
CA VAL A 140 -8.64 0.70 -5.44
C VAL A 140 -10.07 1.09 -5.09
N ILE A 141 -10.26 1.96 -4.10
CA ILE A 141 -11.56 2.48 -3.68
C ILE A 141 -11.48 3.99 -3.59
N ARG A 142 -12.56 4.66 -3.98
CA ARG A 142 -12.67 6.12 -3.80
C ARG A 142 -12.80 6.45 -2.32
N GLY A 143 -11.83 7.14 -1.79
CA GLY A 143 -11.80 7.58 -0.41
C GLY A 143 -12.26 9.04 -0.22
N PRO A 144 -12.05 9.62 0.96
CA PRO A 144 -12.52 10.96 1.30
C PRO A 144 -11.95 12.04 0.39
N GLY A 145 -12.82 12.64 -0.44
CA GLY A 145 -12.44 13.67 -1.43
C GLY A 145 -11.53 13.16 -2.56
N GLY A 146 -11.34 11.86 -2.67
CA GLY A 146 -10.43 11.25 -3.63
C GLY A 146 -10.91 11.29 -5.08
N ARG A 147 -9.95 11.21 -5.98
CA ARG A 147 -10.17 11.04 -7.43
C ARG A 147 -10.61 9.60 -7.74
N GLU A 148 -10.80 9.31 -9.03
CA GLU A 148 -11.11 7.97 -9.51
C GLU A 148 -10.00 7.00 -9.13
N PRO A 149 -10.31 5.85 -8.49
CA PRO A 149 -9.36 4.81 -8.15
C PRO A 149 -8.98 3.95 -9.37
N ILE A 150 -7.96 3.13 -9.21
CA ILE A 150 -7.72 1.98 -10.10
C ILE A 150 -8.87 0.97 -9.88
N ASP A 151 -9.36 0.33 -10.94
CA ASP A 151 -10.41 -0.68 -10.82
C ASP A 151 -9.96 -1.85 -9.94
N GLY A 152 -10.55 -1.95 -8.75
CA GLY A 152 -10.12 -2.90 -7.72
C GLY A 152 -10.21 -4.36 -8.16
N PRO A 153 -11.34 -4.84 -8.70
CA PRO A 153 -11.45 -6.21 -9.20
C PRO A 153 -10.42 -6.58 -10.26
N SER A 154 -10.17 -5.71 -11.23
CA SER A 154 -9.16 -5.93 -12.29
C SER A 154 -7.75 -5.95 -11.73
N PHE A 155 -7.41 -5.02 -10.83
CA PHE A 155 -6.11 -4.98 -10.15
C PHE A 155 -5.85 -6.26 -9.36
N VAL A 156 -6.79 -6.64 -8.51
CA VAL A 156 -6.72 -7.86 -7.70
C VAL A 156 -6.55 -9.11 -8.57
N SER A 157 -7.37 -9.24 -9.63
CA SER A 157 -7.30 -10.37 -10.56
C SER A 157 -5.94 -10.47 -11.23
N ALA A 158 -5.39 -9.37 -11.74
CA ALA A 158 -4.09 -9.34 -12.38
C ALA A 158 -2.97 -9.74 -11.40
N CYS A 159 -2.96 -9.17 -10.20
CA CYS A 159 -1.95 -9.45 -9.18
C CYS A 159 -2.00 -10.90 -8.70
N VAL A 160 -3.17 -11.43 -8.34
CA VAL A 160 -3.32 -12.81 -7.83
C VAL A 160 -2.99 -13.84 -8.90
N SER A 161 -3.35 -13.59 -10.16
CA SER A 161 -3.05 -14.54 -11.24
C SER A 161 -1.55 -14.60 -11.59
N THR A 162 -0.81 -13.51 -11.37
CA THR A 162 0.62 -13.43 -11.74
C THR A 162 1.54 -13.71 -10.55
N CYS A 163 1.23 -13.15 -9.38
CA CYS A 163 2.04 -13.26 -8.16
C CYS A 163 1.16 -13.69 -6.97
N PRO A 164 0.70 -14.94 -6.92
CA PRO A 164 -0.28 -15.40 -5.91
C PRO A 164 0.20 -15.35 -4.47
N HIS A 165 1.52 -15.32 -4.24
CA HIS A 165 2.14 -15.22 -2.91
C HIS A 165 2.38 -13.75 -2.48
N ALA A 166 2.21 -12.78 -3.38
CA ALA A 166 2.36 -11.38 -3.02
C ALA A 166 1.26 -10.94 -2.04
N THR A 167 1.61 -10.05 -1.13
CA THR A 167 0.65 -9.35 -0.29
C THR A 167 -0.02 -8.25 -1.10
N LEU A 168 -1.35 -8.24 -1.16
CA LEU A 168 -2.07 -7.13 -1.76
C LEU A 168 -2.18 -5.97 -0.75
N SER A 169 -1.66 -4.81 -1.11
CA SER A 169 -1.76 -3.59 -0.33
C SER A 169 -2.80 -2.68 -0.96
N LEU A 170 -4.01 -2.68 -0.39
CA LEU A 170 -5.18 -2.05 -1.01
C LEU A 170 -5.59 -0.80 -0.25
N GLY A 171 -5.67 0.33 -0.96
CA GLY A 171 -5.92 1.64 -0.39
C GLY A 171 -7.13 2.36 -0.94
N TRP A 172 -7.28 3.59 -0.48
CA TRP A 172 -8.30 4.54 -0.89
C TRP A 172 -7.65 5.79 -1.47
N THR A 173 -8.19 6.27 -2.60
CA THR A 173 -7.81 7.60 -3.09
C THR A 173 -8.23 8.67 -2.09
N HIS A 174 -7.46 9.74 -1.94
CA HIS A 174 -7.80 10.85 -1.05
C HIS A 174 -7.29 12.18 -1.60
N THR A 175 -7.88 13.27 -1.13
CA THR A 175 -7.25 14.59 -1.16
C THR A 175 -6.49 14.78 0.15
N GLY A 176 -5.35 15.48 0.11
CA GLY A 176 -4.47 15.64 1.26
C GLY A 176 -5.04 16.38 2.49
N THR A 177 -6.37 16.50 2.59
CA THR A 177 -7.06 17.18 3.70
C THR A 177 -7.60 16.13 4.67
N PRO A 178 -6.99 15.89 5.83
CA PRO A 178 -7.34 14.81 6.76
C PRO A 178 -8.62 15.11 7.58
N LEU A 179 -9.50 15.99 7.11
CA LEU A 179 -10.70 16.42 7.83
C LEU A 179 -11.86 15.41 7.75
N LEU A 180 -11.78 14.45 6.81
CA LEU A 180 -12.85 13.48 6.60
C LEU A 180 -12.31 12.08 6.85
N GLY A 181 -13.01 11.30 7.67
CA GLY A 181 -12.74 9.89 7.85
C GLY A 181 -13.31 9.04 6.72
N TYR A 182 -12.91 7.77 6.66
CA TYR A 182 -13.58 6.79 5.82
C TYR A 182 -15.03 6.64 6.24
N THR A 183 -15.95 6.61 5.29
CA THR A 183 -17.36 6.36 5.56
C THR A 183 -17.61 4.87 5.76
N HIS A 184 -18.75 4.53 6.35
CA HIS A 184 -19.18 3.13 6.49
C HIS A 184 -19.31 2.42 5.12
N ALA A 185 -19.79 3.13 4.10
CA ALA A 185 -19.88 2.59 2.74
C ALA A 185 -18.50 2.25 2.14
N MET A 186 -17.50 3.14 2.29
CA MET A 186 -16.12 2.90 1.86
C MET A 186 -15.48 1.70 2.58
N ALA A 187 -15.80 1.51 3.87
CA ALA A 187 -15.33 0.38 4.64
C ALA A 187 -15.97 -0.94 4.18
N LEU A 188 -17.28 -0.93 3.94
CA LEU A 188 -18.00 -2.11 3.41
C LEU A 188 -17.55 -2.49 2.00
N GLU A 189 -17.26 -1.52 1.15
CA GLU A 189 -16.73 -1.76 -0.19
C GLU A 189 -15.37 -2.46 -0.14
N MET A 190 -14.45 -1.99 0.72
CA MET A 190 -13.18 -2.67 0.96
C MET A 190 -13.37 -4.07 1.52
N LYS A 191 -14.22 -4.24 2.54
CA LYS A 191 -14.56 -5.56 3.09
C LYS A 191 -15.06 -6.52 2.00
N LYS A 192 -15.99 -6.06 1.14
CA LYS A 192 -16.51 -6.86 0.03
C LYS A 192 -15.40 -7.31 -0.93
N LEU A 193 -14.47 -6.41 -1.25
CA LEU A 193 -13.35 -6.70 -2.15
C LEU A 193 -12.38 -7.73 -1.55
N VAL A 194 -12.04 -7.60 -0.26
CA VAL A 194 -10.97 -8.40 0.35
C VAL A 194 -11.44 -9.74 0.94
N THR A 195 -12.71 -9.87 1.33
CA THR A 195 -13.24 -11.08 1.97
C THR A 195 -13.01 -12.37 1.14
N PRO A 196 -13.20 -12.40 -0.18
CA PRO A 196 -13.02 -13.62 -0.96
C PRO A 196 -11.55 -13.97 -1.22
N LEU A 197 -10.60 -13.09 -0.89
CA LEU A 197 -9.20 -13.27 -1.25
C LEU A 197 -8.51 -14.30 -0.35
N ARG A 198 -7.70 -15.16 -0.96
CA ARG A 198 -6.92 -16.21 -0.29
C ARG A 198 -5.45 -15.86 -0.07
N CYS A 199 -4.98 -14.74 -0.66
CA CYS A 199 -3.66 -14.17 -0.39
C CYS A 199 -3.70 -13.24 0.83
N ASP A 200 -2.53 -12.90 1.34
CA ASP A 200 -2.38 -11.88 2.39
C ASP A 200 -2.80 -10.50 1.87
N VAL A 201 -3.48 -9.72 2.71
CA VAL A 201 -3.92 -8.36 2.38
C VAL A 201 -3.54 -7.41 3.51
N THR A 202 -2.97 -6.29 3.15
CA THR A 202 -2.81 -5.13 4.04
C THR A 202 -3.67 -3.97 3.55
N LEU A 203 -4.39 -3.32 4.46
CA LEU A 203 -5.18 -2.13 4.16
C LEU A 203 -4.26 -0.91 4.23
N ALA A 204 -3.92 -0.33 3.06
CA ALA A 204 -3.12 0.88 2.97
C ALA A 204 -3.99 2.09 3.34
N ALA A 205 -4.03 2.43 4.63
CA ALA A 205 -4.89 3.47 5.16
C ALA A 205 -4.09 4.70 5.62
N SER A 206 -4.58 5.88 5.29
CA SER A 206 -4.07 7.10 5.93
C SER A 206 -4.41 7.07 7.42
N ALA A 207 -3.38 7.19 8.26
CA ALA A 207 -3.52 7.18 9.71
C ALA A 207 -4.52 8.25 10.20
N ALA A 208 -4.45 9.44 9.63
CA ALA A 208 -5.34 10.55 9.99
C ALA A 208 -6.79 10.30 9.54
N HIS A 209 -7.02 9.77 8.33
CA HIS A 209 -8.37 9.44 7.87
C HIS A 209 -8.98 8.28 8.67
N LEU A 210 -8.21 7.24 8.99
CA LEU A 210 -8.68 6.14 9.81
C LEU A 210 -9.05 6.61 11.22
N PHE A 211 -8.22 7.44 11.84
CA PHE A 211 -8.49 8.08 13.12
C PHE A 211 -9.75 8.96 13.06
N ALA A 212 -9.96 9.68 11.96
CA ALA A 212 -11.12 10.54 11.75
C ALA A 212 -12.42 9.78 11.48
N SER A 213 -12.34 8.49 11.13
CA SER A 213 -13.51 7.67 10.79
C SER A 213 -14.46 7.49 11.96
N ALA A 214 -15.76 7.44 11.68
CA ALA A 214 -16.78 7.12 12.68
C ALA A 214 -16.72 5.63 13.09
N ASN A 215 -17.26 5.30 14.26
CA ASN A 215 -17.24 3.94 14.81
C ASN A 215 -17.71 2.84 13.82
N PRO A 216 -18.85 2.99 13.09
CA PRO A 216 -19.26 1.94 12.17
C PRO A 216 -18.22 1.60 11.09
N ALA A 217 -17.51 2.61 10.54
CA ALA A 217 -16.46 2.38 9.57
C ALA A 217 -15.23 1.71 10.20
N ARG A 218 -14.81 2.17 11.38
CA ARG A 218 -13.69 1.58 12.11
C ARG A 218 -13.96 0.13 12.50
N ALA A 219 -15.15 -0.18 13.01
CA ALA A 219 -15.55 -1.54 13.35
C ALA A 219 -15.44 -2.48 12.15
N VAL A 220 -15.94 -2.08 10.97
CA VAL A 220 -15.79 -2.90 9.76
C VAL A 220 -14.32 -3.12 9.40
N LEU A 221 -13.47 -2.10 9.45
CA LEU A 221 -12.07 -2.22 9.03
C LEU A 221 -11.22 -2.97 10.07
N ILE A 222 -11.41 -2.68 11.35
CA ILE A 222 -10.62 -3.25 12.43
C ILE A 222 -11.15 -4.63 12.82
N ASP A 223 -12.43 -4.71 13.18
CA ASP A 223 -12.97 -5.93 13.77
C ASP A 223 -13.33 -6.97 12.70
N ASP A 224 -13.98 -6.56 11.62
CA ASP A 224 -14.46 -7.50 10.61
C ASP A 224 -13.37 -7.88 9.60
N VAL A 225 -12.49 -6.93 9.19
CA VAL A 225 -11.50 -7.19 8.16
C VAL A 225 -10.19 -7.65 8.79
N VAL A 226 -9.59 -6.87 9.67
CA VAL A 226 -8.26 -7.17 10.21
C VAL A 226 -8.34 -8.26 11.28
N ASN A 227 -9.16 -8.08 12.31
CA ASN A 227 -9.27 -9.06 13.40
C ASN A 227 -10.03 -10.34 12.96
N GLY A 228 -11.05 -10.20 12.11
CA GLY A 228 -11.85 -11.32 11.60
C GLY A 228 -11.15 -12.16 10.54
N GLY A 229 -10.16 -11.59 9.84
CA GLY A 229 -9.41 -12.25 8.78
C GLY A 229 -8.29 -13.21 9.23
N GLY A 230 -8.09 -13.35 10.54
CA GLY A 230 -6.92 -14.01 11.10
C GLY A 230 -5.72 -13.08 11.13
N VAL A 231 -5.20 -12.81 12.31
CA VAL A 231 -4.10 -11.88 12.53
C VAL A 231 -2.86 -12.35 11.76
N GLY A 232 -2.30 -11.51 10.94
CA GLY A 232 -1.04 -11.75 10.22
C GLY A 232 0.07 -12.18 11.20
N ASP A 233 1.00 -13.02 10.79
CA ASP A 233 2.19 -13.55 11.46
C ASP A 233 2.04 -14.07 12.92
N ALA A 234 1.09 -13.59 13.70
CA ALA A 234 0.84 -14.02 15.08
C ALA A 234 -0.13 -15.21 15.14
N ARG A 235 0.17 -16.29 14.41
CA ARG A 235 -0.57 -17.54 14.51
C ARG A 235 -0.07 -18.36 15.71
N VAL A 236 -0.50 -17.97 16.88
CA VAL A 236 -0.47 -18.88 18.03
C VAL A 236 -1.76 -19.68 17.98
N GLY A 237 -1.74 -20.87 17.35
CA GLY A 237 -2.81 -21.86 17.36
C GLY A 237 -3.92 -21.77 16.31
N GLY A 238 -3.84 -20.87 15.33
CA GLY A 238 -4.80 -20.81 14.21
C GLY A 238 -4.38 -21.68 13.01
N SER A 239 -5.33 -22.10 12.17
CA SER A 239 -5.04 -22.85 10.94
C SER A 239 -4.02 -22.13 10.07
N ARG A 240 -3.01 -22.86 9.57
CA ARG A 240 -1.96 -22.34 8.66
C ARG A 240 -2.50 -21.84 7.32
N ASP A 241 -3.77 -22.06 7.05
CA ASP A 241 -4.41 -21.85 5.75
C ASP A 241 -5.25 -20.57 5.66
N ALA A 242 -5.40 -19.80 6.76
CA ALA A 242 -6.12 -18.55 6.73
C ALA A 242 -5.21 -17.39 6.26
N PRO A 243 -5.63 -16.59 5.25
CA PRO A 243 -4.85 -15.46 4.77
C PRO A 243 -4.71 -14.38 5.84
N GLY A 244 -3.51 -13.80 5.94
CA GLY A 244 -3.24 -12.69 6.87
C GLY A 244 -3.97 -11.41 6.47
N ARG A 245 -4.44 -10.67 7.48
CA ARG A 245 -5.03 -9.33 7.31
C ARG A 245 -4.30 -8.36 8.22
N SER A 246 -3.96 -7.18 7.69
CA SER A 246 -3.17 -6.18 8.41
C SER A 246 -3.51 -4.77 7.96
N PHE A 247 -2.99 -3.79 8.68
CA PHE A 247 -2.93 -2.39 8.25
C PHE A 247 -1.52 -2.00 7.81
N THR A 248 -1.44 -1.15 6.80
CA THR A 248 -0.27 -0.31 6.53
C THR A 248 -0.71 1.13 6.67
N LEU A 249 -0.33 1.75 7.77
CA LEU A 249 -0.67 3.13 8.08
C LEU A 249 0.38 4.06 7.50
N TRP A 250 -0.05 5.05 6.75
CA TRP A 250 0.83 6.03 6.12
C TRP A 250 0.34 7.47 6.33
N GLY A 251 1.18 8.44 5.98
CA GLY A 251 0.88 9.85 6.08
C GLY A 251 1.13 10.43 7.47
N PRO A 252 0.64 11.67 7.73
CA PRO A 252 0.90 12.34 8.99
C PRO A 252 0.17 11.67 10.16
N ALA A 253 0.93 11.37 11.22
CA ALA A 253 0.39 10.84 12.47
C ALA A 253 0.83 11.72 13.65
N PRO A 254 0.18 12.86 13.90
CA PRO A 254 0.47 13.68 15.08
C PRO A 254 0.16 12.92 16.38
N GLY A 255 0.73 13.38 17.50
CA GLY A 255 0.69 12.68 18.77
C GLY A 255 -0.65 12.06 19.21
N PRO A 256 -1.80 12.70 19.01
CA PRO A 256 -3.10 12.07 19.30
C PRO A 256 -3.40 10.85 18.41
N VAL A 257 -3.02 10.90 17.12
CA VAL A 257 -3.20 9.79 16.18
C VAL A 257 -2.27 8.64 16.54
N THR A 258 -1.00 8.93 16.82
CA THR A 258 -0.01 7.92 17.25
C THR A 258 -0.47 7.18 18.49
N ARG A 259 -0.88 7.91 19.55
CA ARG A 259 -1.41 7.28 20.78
C ARG A 259 -2.66 6.44 20.55
N TRP A 260 -3.51 6.86 19.62
CA TRP A 260 -4.68 6.09 19.24
C TRP A 260 -4.30 4.79 18.51
N ILE A 261 -3.34 4.86 17.57
CA ILE A 261 -2.81 3.67 16.88
C ILE A 261 -2.28 2.66 17.90
N GLU A 262 -1.40 3.09 18.80
CA GLU A 262 -0.78 2.26 19.83
C GLU A 262 -1.80 1.59 20.75
N LYS A 263 -2.94 2.26 21.01
CA LYS A 263 -3.97 1.78 21.92
C LYS A 263 -4.99 0.86 21.26
N GLU A 264 -5.42 1.19 20.03
CA GLU A 264 -6.62 0.60 19.42
C GLU A 264 -6.29 -0.41 18.30
N LEU A 265 -5.06 -0.42 17.79
CA LEU A 265 -4.70 -1.31 16.70
C LEU A 265 -3.72 -2.40 17.15
N PRO A 266 -3.87 -3.65 16.64
CA PRO A 266 -2.99 -4.74 17.00
C PRO A 266 -1.56 -4.52 16.43
N PRO A 267 -0.52 -4.44 17.27
CA PRO A 267 0.83 -4.12 16.81
C PRO A 267 1.43 -5.20 15.89
N GLU A 268 1.01 -6.44 16.03
CA GLU A 268 1.42 -7.57 15.20
C GLU A 268 0.81 -7.54 13.78
N ALA A 269 -0.28 -6.79 13.59
CA ALA A 269 -0.97 -6.63 12.31
C ALA A 269 -0.97 -5.17 11.82
N THR A 270 -0.15 -4.29 12.40
CA THR A 270 -0.10 -2.88 12.03
C THR A 270 1.31 -2.46 11.64
N TYR A 271 1.51 -2.27 10.35
CA TYR A 271 2.73 -1.66 9.79
C TYR A 271 2.59 -0.14 9.82
N VAL A 272 3.64 0.53 10.24
CA VAL A 272 3.62 1.98 10.44
C VAL A 272 4.65 2.63 9.52
N ASP A 273 4.17 3.20 8.41
CA ASP A 273 4.95 3.99 7.45
C ASP A 273 4.55 5.47 7.56
N VAL A 274 4.59 6.00 8.78
CA VAL A 274 4.19 7.38 9.06
C VAL A 274 5.41 8.30 9.11
N LYS A 275 5.30 9.45 8.45
CA LYS A 275 6.30 10.51 8.54
C LYS A 275 6.05 11.37 9.77
N ALA A 276 7.13 11.88 10.37
CA ALA A 276 7.02 12.92 11.37
C ALA A 276 6.26 14.13 10.77
N CYS A 277 5.21 14.56 11.48
CA CYS A 277 4.42 15.70 11.03
C CYS A 277 5.23 16.99 11.06
N ASN A 278 5.11 17.79 10.00
CA ASN A 278 5.50 19.17 10.12
C ASN A 278 4.44 19.95 10.94
N TRP A 279 4.81 21.13 11.46
CA TRP A 279 3.94 21.90 12.36
C TRP A 279 2.57 22.27 11.74
N LYS A 280 2.48 22.44 10.39
CA LYS A 280 1.22 22.74 9.69
C LYS A 280 0.30 21.54 9.68
N GLU A 281 0.82 20.37 9.35
CA GLU A 281 0.08 19.09 9.38
C GLU A 281 -0.42 18.79 10.79
N GLU A 282 0.45 19.00 11.80
CA GLU A 282 0.10 18.84 13.20
C GLU A 282 -1.00 19.80 13.63
N ALA A 283 -0.92 21.07 13.22
CA ALA A 283 -1.93 22.08 13.54
C ALA A 283 -3.31 21.72 12.93
N VAL A 284 -3.34 21.26 11.67
CA VAL A 284 -4.58 20.86 10.99
C VAL A 284 -5.22 19.66 11.70
N VAL A 285 -4.45 18.63 12.01
CA VAL A 285 -4.99 17.44 12.67
C VAL A 285 -5.38 17.74 14.11
N ARG A 286 -4.62 18.56 14.83
CA ARG A 286 -5.01 19.03 16.19
C ARG A 286 -6.32 19.80 16.14
N LEU A 287 -6.47 20.76 15.22
CA LEU A 287 -7.71 21.50 15.04
C LEU A 287 -8.89 20.55 14.83
N TYR A 288 -8.73 19.54 13.94
CA TYR A 288 -9.75 18.54 13.71
C TYR A 288 -10.10 17.74 14.97
N VAL A 289 -9.09 17.26 15.70
CA VAL A 289 -9.27 16.48 16.94
C VAL A 289 -10.08 17.28 17.97
N TYR A 290 -9.79 18.58 18.13
CA TYR A 290 -10.48 19.44 19.09
C TYR A 290 -11.87 19.90 18.63
N THR A 291 -12.10 19.98 17.32
CA THR A 291 -13.41 20.41 16.76
C THR A 291 -14.33 19.23 16.42
N ARG A 292 -13.81 17.99 16.45
CA ARG A 292 -14.57 16.78 16.12
C ARG A 292 -15.93 16.64 16.82
N PRO A 293 -16.08 16.91 18.12
CA PRO A 293 -17.39 16.83 18.78
C PRO A 293 -18.46 17.73 18.14
N ALA A 294 -18.06 18.94 17.72
CA ALA A 294 -18.97 19.87 17.05
C ALA A 294 -19.34 19.48 15.62
N TRP A 295 -18.37 18.95 14.87
CA TRP A 295 -18.59 18.54 13.48
C TRP A 295 -19.34 17.21 13.36
N ALA A 296 -19.10 16.24 14.25
CA ALA A 296 -19.84 14.99 14.29
C ALA A 296 -21.32 15.25 14.53
N THR A 297 -21.66 16.14 15.46
CA THR A 297 -23.05 16.54 15.75
C THR A 297 -23.72 17.23 14.57
N LEU A 298 -22.98 18.05 13.79
CA LEU A 298 -23.49 18.73 12.61
C LEU A 298 -23.67 17.77 11.42
N HIS A 299 -22.79 16.80 11.26
CA HIS A 299 -22.88 15.80 10.18
C HIS A 299 -24.04 14.84 10.42
N ASP A 300 -24.20 14.36 11.65
CA ASP A 300 -25.31 13.49 12.03
C ASP A 300 -26.64 14.23 11.94
N ALA A 301 -26.70 15.51 12.31
CA ALA A 301 -27.87 16.35 12.12
C ALA A 301 -28.24 16.58 10.65
N ARG A 302 -27.25 16.72 9.76
CA ARG A 302 -27.50 16.81 8.31
C ARG A 302 -28.03 15.49 7.74
N LEU A 303 -27.45 14.35 8.07
CA LEU A 303 -27.95 13.04 7.64
C LEU A 303 -29.36 12.79 8.16
N TRP A 304 -29.68 13.18 9.40
CA TRP A 304 -31.02 13.09 9.97
C TRP A 304 -32.05 13.98 9.25
N LEU A 305 -31.65 15.21 8.87
CA LEU A 305 -32.49 16.13 8.10
C LEU A 305 -32.77 15.65 6.67
N PHE A 306 -31.80 14.98 6.02
CA PHE A 306 -31.97 14.44 4.67
C PHE A 306 -32.77 13.12 4.65
N SER A 307 -32.75 12.33 5.73
CA SER A 307 -33.52 11.09 5.83
C SER A 307 -35.01 11.30 6.05
N ARG A 308 -35.43 12.49 6.49
CA ARG A 308 -36.87 12.87 6.69
C ARG A 308 -37.52 13.54 5.48
N ARG A 309 -36.80 13.70 4.37
CA ARG A 309 -37.34 14.30 3.14
C ARG A 309 -37.56 13.28 2.01
N ARG A 310 -37.73 12.02 2.37
CA ARG A 310 -38.23 10.97 1.44
C ARG A 310 -39.48 10.33 2.03
#